data_84a5725f797047c381e18255f8607f8f
#
_entry.id   84a5725f797047c381e18255f8607f8f
#
_cell.length_a   1.000
_cell.length_b   1.000
_cell.length_c   1.000
_cell.angle_alpha   90.00
_cell.angle_beta   90.00
_cell.angle_gamma   90.00
#
_symmetry.space_group_name_H-M   'P 1'
#
loop_
_entity.id
_entity.type
_entity.pdbx_description
1 polymer ?
#
loop_
_entity_poly.entity_id
_entity_poly.type
_entity_poly.pdbx_seq_one_letter_code
_entity_poly.pdbx_strand_id
1 'polypeptide(L)'
;MLLRRGYLEEALPKKPVRLDGKRAASALRGAGPASGVGKPVLFLAPSLRTFDGRSRILPILSEIPDPLTTITYGPWISVSEGDAARAGLRDRDEVTVASGDWKAALPVKVQPGLPGGVFVVYRDAIPAPPVRTDPRTGGPVEAIEGVGITKTGKTVEIPILSGSFSQQGRGLIPDPVHLEEERRRHRRWTLYPEHEHKEYRWAMAVDLDRCNGCAACVAACHVENNVPVAGSADHLKGREMSWLRIEPFYEKGEVEFLPMLCQQCDNAPCESVCPVFAAYHNPEGLNVQVYNRCVGTRYCSNNCPYKVRRFNWWQHRWPEPTDRMRNPDVQVREVGMMEKCTFCIQRIRAAKDKARDEARKVRDGEFTTACAQSCPTGALTFGNILDKESGVYRLAHGGRAYRVFEFLGTEPSVHYLRGKKP
;
A
#
# COMPACT_ATOMS: atom_id res chain seq x y z
N MET A 1 28.09 27.27 -8.29
CA MET A 1 27.64 27.22 -6.88
C MET A 1 26.35 26.43 -6.72
N LEU A 2 25.33 26.62 -7.55
CA LEU A 2 24.07 25.87 -7.58
C LEU A 2 24.23 24.34 -7.66
N LEU A 3 25.15 23.83 -8.49
CA LEU A 3 25.39 22.39 -8.67
C LEU A 3 25.99 21.67 -7.45
N ARG A 4 26.54 22.40 -6.48
CA ARG A 4 27.11 21.81 -5.25
C ARG A 4 26.18 21.85 -4.04
N ARG A 5 25.23 22.78 -3.97
CA ARG A 5 24.34 22.97 -2.82
C ARG A 5 22.86 22.69 -3.11
N GLY A 6 22.45 22.62 -4.37
CA GLY A 6 21.08 22.33 -4.76
C GLY A 6 20.06 23.45 -4.50
N TYR A 7 20.47 24.58 -3.94
CA TYR A 7 19.61 25.74 -3.65
C TYR A 7 20.44 27.05 -3.66
N LEU A 8 19.74 28.16 -3.88
CA LEU A 8 20.30 29.53 -3.78
C LEU A 8 19.96 30.08 -2.39
N GLU A 9 20.97 30.50 -1.66
CA GLU A 9 20.80 31.21 -0.36
C GLU A 9 20.54 32.72 -0.51
N GLU A 10 20.14 33.17 -1.70
CA GLU A 10 19.77 34.58 -1.89
C GLU A 10 18.31 34.80 -1.52
N ALA A 11 18.06 35.72 -0.63
CA ALA A 11 16.71 36.18 -0.34
C ALA A 11 16.12 36.85 -1.60
N LEU A 12 15.15 36.20 -2.23
CA LEU A 12 14.42 36.82 -3.32
C LEU A 12 13.80 38.14 -2.86
N PRO A 13 13.92 39.23 -3.64
CA PRO A 13 13.33 40.49 -3.28
C PRO A 13 11.83 40.35 -3.09
N LYS A 14 11.35 40.62 -1.88
CA LYS A 14 9.91 40.59 -1.55
C LYS A 14 9.22 41.72 -2.32
N LYS A 15 8.60 41.43 -3.43
CA LYS A 15 7.67 42.37 -4.09
C LYS A 15 6.31 42.23 -3.39
N PRO A 16 5.75 43.32 -2.88
CA PRO A 16 4.40 43.27 -2.35
C PRO A 16 3.41 42.95 -3.48
N VAL A 17 2.80 41.76 -3.39
CA VAL A 17 1.74 41.36 -4.30
C VAL A 17 0.45 42.02 -3.81
N ARG A 18 -0.06 43.02 -4.52
CA ARG A 18 -1.39 43.55 -4.29
C ARG A 18 -2.38 42.75 -5.13
N LEU A 19 -3.24 42.00 -4.49
CA LEU A 19 -4.39 41.39 -5.14
C LEU A 19 -5.37 42.47 -5.59
N ASP A 20 -5.56 42.62 -6.91
CA ASP A 20 -6.65 43.43 -7.46
C ASP A 20 -7.96 42.69 -7.32
N GLY A 21 -8.72 42.99 -6.27
CA GLY A 21 -9.99 42.34 -5.96
C GLY A 21 -11.02 42.44 -7.07
N LYS A 22 -10.97 43.51 -7.89
CA LYS A 22 -11.89 43.68 -9.05
C LYS A 22 -11.53 42.74 -10.18
N ARG A 23 -10.24 42.56 -10.47
CA ARG A 23 -9.76 41.60 -11.46
C ARG A 23 -9.99 40.16 -11.01
N ALA A 24 -9.73 39.85 -9.75
CA ALA A 24 -10.00 38.54 -9.17
C ALA A 24 -11.50 38.19 -9.22
N ALA A 25 -12.37 39.11 -8.83
CA ALA A 25 -13.82 38.95 -8.91
C ALA A 25 -14.33 38.84 -10.36
N SER A 26 -13.71 39.57 -11.32
CA SER A 26 -14.03 39.44 -12.74
C SER A 26 -13.61 38.10 -13.31
N ALA A 27 -12.42 37.59 -12.93
CA ALA A 27 -11.94 36.27 -13.33
C ALA A 27 -12.82 35.14 -12.76
N LEU A 28 -13.26 35.26 -11.49
CA LEU A 28 -14.17 34.31 -10.86
C LEU A 28 -15.59 34.34 -11.48
N ARG A 29 -16.10 35.52 -11.89
CA ARG A 29 -17.38 35.64 -12.60
C ARG A 29 -17.33 35.09 -14.03
N GLY A 30 -16.15 35.14 -14.67
CA GLY A 30 -15.93 34.53 -15.98
C GLY A 30 -15.70 33.02 -15.93
N ALA A 31 -15.49 32.47 -14.74
CA ALA A 31 -15.49 31.03 -14.49
C ALA A 31 -16.97 30.58 -14.34
N GLY A 32 -17.67 30.47 -15.45
CA GLY A 32 -18.97 29.79 -15.49
C GLY A 32 -18.79 28.34 -14.98
N PRO A 33 -19.87 27.65 -14.54
CA PRO A 33 -19.81 26.25 -14.27
C PRO A 33 -19.15 25.55 -15.46
N ALA A 34 -18.26 24.60 -15.20
CA ALA A 34 -17.58 23.85 -16.26
C ALA A 34 -18.63 23.44 -17.31
N SER A 35 -18.51 23.99 -18.51
CA SER A 35 -19.47 23.80 -19.61
C SER A 35 -19.30 22.40 -20.20
N GLY A 36 -19.66 21.38 -19.44
CA GLY A 36 -19.37 20.00 -19.81
C GLY A 36 -20.26 18.96 -19.19
N VAL A 37 -21.40 19.35 -18.63
CA VAL A 37 -22.41 18.37 -18.20
C VAL A 37 -22.84 17.56 -19.45
N GLY A 38 -22.27 16.36 -19.59
CA GLY A 38 -22.62 15.42 -20.67
C GLY A 38 -21.48 15.04 -21.64
N LYS A 39 -20.32 15.69 -21.62
CA LYS A 39 -19.16 15.27 -22.45
C LYS A 39 -18.19 14.42 -21.63
N PRO A 40 -17.66 13.30 -22.21
CA PRO A 40 -16.64 12.51 -21.55
C PRO A 40 -15.38 13.33 -21.26
N VAL A 41 -14.83 13.16 -20.05
CA VAL A 41 -13.63 13.87 -19.56
C VAL A 41 -12.53 12.90 -19.28
N LEU A 42 -11.35 13.12 -19.83
CA LEU A 42 -10.13 12.42 -19.45
C LEU A 42 -9.40 13.24 -18.39
N PHE A 43 -9.23 12.68 -17.22
CA PHE A 43 -8.45 13.25 -16.14
C PHE A 43 -7.03 12.68 -16.14
N LEU A 44 -6.05 13.57 -16.25
CA LEU A 44 -4.63 13.23 -16.21
C LEU A 44 -4.10 13.35 -14.77
N ALA A 45 -4.22 12.29 -14.01
CA ALA A 45 -3.82 12.28 -12.62
C ALA A 45 -2.29 12.13 -12.43
N PRO A 46 -1.69 12.76 -11.42
CA PRO A 46 -0.34 12.40 -11.00
C PRO A 46 -0.38 11.02 -10.33
N SER A 47 0.61 10.17 -10.63
CA SER A 47 0.74 8.86 -9.98
C SER A 47 1.23 9.04 -8.54
N LEU A 48 0.63 8.33 -7.59
CA LEU A 48 1.13 8.29 -6.20
C LEU A 48 2.51 7.66 -6.09
N ARG A 49 2.89 6.81 -7.04
CA ARG A 49 4.18 6.08 -7.05
C ARG A 49 5.29 6.89 -7.71
N THR A 50 5.01 7.46 -8.85
CA THR A 50 6.01 8.02 -9.76
C THR A 50 5.76 9.48 -10.11
N PHE A 51 4.67 10.06 -9.56
CA PHE A 51 4.20 11.44 -9.74
C PHE A 51 3.92 11.74 -11.24
N ASP A 52 4.80 12.44 -11.92
CA ASP A 52 4.74 12.77 -13.35
C ASP A 52 5.70 11.92 -14.20
N GLY A 53 6.24 10.85 -13.62
CA GLY A 53 7.19 9.95 -14.26
C GLY A 53 8.66 10.18 -13.89
N ARG A 54 8.98 11.28 -13.20
CA ARG A 54 10.38 11.61 -12.83
C ARG A 54 11.04 10.53 -11.96
N SER A 55 10.27 9.79 -11.21
CA SER A 55 10.74 8.73 -10.31
C SER A 55 10.67 7.32 -10.92
N ARG A 56 10.29 7.17 -12.20
CA ARG A 56 10.18 5.85 -12.87
C ARG A 56 11.50 5.10 -12.99
N ILE A 57 12.61 5.80 -12.85
CA ILE A 57 13.95 5.17 -12.84
C ILE A 57 14.21 4.31 -11.61
N LEU A 58 13.37 4.43 -10.57
CA LEU A 58 13.46 3.65 -9.34
C LEU A 58 12.62 2.37 -9.49
N PRO A 59 13.24 1.19 -9.72
CA PRO A 59 12.50 -0.05 -10.01
C PRO A 59 11.52 -0.44 -8.90
N ILE A 60 11.87 -0.17 -7.63
CA ILE A 60 11.03 -0.46 -6.46
C ILE A 60 9.67 0.22 -6.56
N LEU A 61 9.59 1.44 -7.10
CA LEU A 61 8.31 2.15 -7.20
C LEU A 61 7.35 1.49 -8.19
N SER A 62 7.86 0.78 -9.20
CA SER A 62 7.04 -0.01 -10.12
C SER A 62 6.46 -1.28 -9.48
N GLU A 63 7.12 -1.82 -8.44
CA GLU A 63 6.64 -2.95 -7.65
C GLU A 63 5.46 -2.58 -6.74
N ILE A 64 5.34 -1.29 -6.38
CA ILE A 64 4.29 -0.84 -5.45
C ILE A 64 2.94 -0.81 -6.18
N PRO A 65 1.92 -1.52 -5.69
CA PRO A 65 0.60 -1.50 -6.29
C PRO A 65 -0.04 -0.11 -6.22
N ASP A 66 -0.74 0.26 -7.27
CA ASP A 66 -1.65 1.40 -7.20
C ASP A 66 -2.73 1.14 -6.13
N PRO A 67 -3.00 2.08 -5.23
CA PRO A 67 -3.87 1.81 -4.08
C PRO A 67 -5.34 1.55 -4.44
N LEU A 68 -5.81 2.02 -5.59
CA LEU A 68 -7.21 1.87 -6.00
C LEU A 68 -7.43 0.66 -6.91
N THR A 69 -6.48 0.38 -7.79
CA THR A 69 -6.61 -0.67 -8.80
C THR A 69 -5.78 -1.91 -8.53
N THR A 70 -4.81 -1.82 -7.61
CA THR A 70 -3.76 -2.80 -7.33
C THR A 70 -2.89 -3.19 -8.52
N ILE A 71 -2.91 -2.39 -9.58
CA ILE A 71 -2.03 -2.57 -10.75
C ILE A 71 -0.61 -2.11 -10.37
N THR A 72 0.40 -2.86 -10.80
CA THR A 72 1.81 -2.54 -10.52
C THR A 72 2.52 -1.92 -11.71
N TYR A 73 2.61 -2.59 -12.82
CA TYR A 73 3.34 -2.17 -14.00
C TYR A 73 2.42 -1.73 -15.14
N GLY A 74 2.95 -0.94 -16.03
CA GLY A 74 2.31 -0.56 -17.27
C GLY A 74 1.33 0.60 -17.15
N PRO A 75 0.90 1.12 -18.31
CA PRO A 75 -0.17 2.09 -18.40
C PRO A 75 -1.53 1.41 -18.37
N TRP A 76 -2.57 2.13 -17.93
CA TRP A 76 -3.98 1.73 -18.07
C TRP A 76 -4.88 2.97 -18.07
N ILE A 77 -6.13 2.77 -18.48
CA ILE A 77 -7.20 3.75 -18.33
C ILE A 77 -8.26 3.21 -17.37
N SER A 78 -8.58 3.95 -16.32
CA SER A 78 -9.69 3.64 -15.44
C SER A 78 -11.00 4.12 -16.03
N VAL A 79 -11.98 3.24 -16.04
CA VAL A 79 -13.33 3.45 -16.62
C VAL A 79 -14.38 3.08 -15.57
N SER A 80 -15.45 3.88 -15.45
CA SER A 80 -16.55 3.56 -14.53
C SER A 80 -17.28 2.28 -14.90
N GLU A 81 -17.88 1.59 -13.92
CA GLU A 81 -18.69 0.39 -14.18
C GLU A 81 -19.84 0.66 -15.17
N GLY A 82 -20.48 1.83 -15.03
CA GLY A 82 -21.57 2.22 -15.92
C GLY A 82 -21.11 2.50 -17.36
N ASP A 83 -19.97 3.16 -17.55
CA ASP A 83 -19.41 3.41 -18.88
C ASP A 83 -18.91 2.12 -19.53
N ALA A 84 -18.25 1.27 -18.74
CA ALA A 84 -17.79 -0.03 -19.20
C ALA A 84 -18.96 -0.90 -19.68
N ALA A 85 -20.05 -0.96 -18.93
CA ALA A 85 -21.25 -1.70 -19.31
C ALA A 85 -21.88 -1.16 -20.62
N ARG A 86 -22.01 0.17 -20.75
CA ARG A 86 -22.55 0.81 -21.95
C ARG A 86 -21.70 0.56 -23.21
N ALA A 87 -20.38 0.57 -23.05
CA ALA A 87 -19.43 0.39 -24.14
C ALA A 87 -19.02 -1.08 -24.39
N GLY A 88 -19.56 -2.04 -23.62
CA GLY A 88 -19.18 -3.45 -23.70
C GLY A 88 -17.70 -3.71 -23.38
N LEU A 89 -17.14 -2.93 -22.46
CA LEU A 89 -15.74 -3.01 -22.03
C LEU A 89 -15.61 -3.90 -20.79
N ARG A 90 -14.48 -4.59 -20.72
CA ARG A 90 -14.07 -5.41 -19.58
C ARG A 90 -12.63 -5.07 -19.20
N ASP A 91 -12.22 -5.46 -18.01
CA ASP A 91 -10.80 -5.40 -17.60
C ASP A 91 -9.92 -6.03 -18.69
N ARG A 92 -8.80 -5.36 -19.01
CA ARG A 92 -7.80 -5.77 -20.01
C ARG A 92 -8.19 -5.55 -21.47
N ASP A 93 -9.43 -5.18 -21.79
CA ASP A 93 -9.75 -4.75 -23.16
C ASP A 93 -8.87 -3.55 -23.54
N GLU A 94 -8.28 -3.56 -24.73
CA GLU A 94 -7.56 -2.40 -25.23
C GLU A 94 -8.52 -1.40 -25.88
N VAL A 95 -8.35 -0.13 -25.53
CA VAL A 95 -9.09 0.97 -26.14
C VAL A 95 -8.14 2.01 -26.72
N THR A 96 -8.53 2.61 -27.83
CA THR A 96 -7.92 3.84 -28.32
C THR A 96 -8.60 5.03 -27.67
N VAL A 97 -7.83 5.84 -26.97
CA VAL A 97 -8.24 7.13 -26.40
C VAL A 97 -7.78 8.22 -27.33
N ALA A 98 -8.67 9.11 -27.76
CA ALA A 98 -8.36 10.17 -28.70
C ALA A 98 -8.88 11.54 -28.23
N SER A 99 -8.06 12.58 -28.42
CA SER A 99 -8.44 13.99 -28.19
C SER A 99 -7.70 14.89 -29.17
N GLY A 100 -8.40 15.38 -30.18
CA GLY A 100 -7.79 16.07 -31.33
C GLY A 100 -6.82 15.12 -32.05
N ASP A 101 -5.60 15.59 -32.30
CA ASP A 101 -4.58 14.78 -32.98
C ASP A 101 -3.87 13.76 -32.10
N TRP A 102 -4.07 13.85 -30.77
CA TRP A 102 -3.48 12.90 -29.84
C TRP A 102 -4.28 11.61 -29.74
N LYS A 103 -3.55 10.49 -29.79
CA LYS A 103 -4.12 9.15 -29.62
C LYS A 103 -3.18 8.28 -28.78
N ALA A 104 -3.78 7.45 -27.91
CA ALA A 104 -3.05 6.42 -27.16
C ALA A 104 -3.88 5.14 -27.10
N ALA A 105 -3.22 3.98 -27.19
CA ALA A 105 -3.84 2.67 -26.96
C ALA A 105 -3.54 2.26 -25.52
N LEU A 106 -4.57 1.95 -24.73
CA LEU A 106 -4.46 1.64 -23.31
C LEU A 106 -5.37 0.47 -22.93
N PRO A 107 -4.90 -0.44 -22.06
CA PRO A 107 -5.77 -1.43 -21.47
C PRO A 107 -6.73 -0.80 -20.46
N VAL A 108 -7.93 -1.29 -20.41
CA VAL A 108 -9.00 -0.86 -19.50
C VAL A 108 -8.86 -1.50 -18.14
N LYS A 109 -9.05 -0.70 -17.10
CA LYS A 109 -9.40 -1.15 -15.76
C LYS A 109 -10.78 -0.60 -15.41
N VAL A 110 -11.75 -1.48 -15.22
CA VAL A 110 -13.05 -1.11 -14.67
C VAL A 110 -12.88 -0.82 -13.20
N GLN A 111 -13.16 0.42 -12.80
CA GLN A 111 -12.92 0.90 -11.44
C GLN A 111 -14.24 1.23 -10.76
N PRO A 112 -14.61 0.51 -9.68
CA PRO A 112 -15.76 0.85 -8.86
C PRO A 112 -15.65 2.25 -8.26
N GLY A 113 -16.79 2.93 -8.10
CA GLY A 113 -16.86 4.26 -7.49
C GLY A 113 -16.39 5.43 -8.38
N LEU A 114 -15.89 5.16 -9.59
CA LEU A 114 -15.56 6.22 -10.55
C LEU A 114 -16.85 6.80 -11.15
N PRO A 115 -17.02 8.14 -11.18
CA PRO A 115 -18.19 8.77 -11.78
C PRO A 115 -18.33 8.47 -13.27
N GLY A 116 -19.56 8.31 -13.76
CA GLY A 116 -19.83 8.14 -15.18
C GLY A 116 -19.39 9.34 -16.02
N GLY A 117 -18.83 9.06 -17.21
CA GLY A 117 -18.27 10.06 -18.10
C GLY A 117 -16.88 10.57 -17.71
N VAL A 118 -16.29 10.05 -16.62
CA VAL A 118 -14.91 10.38 -16.20
C VAL A 118 -13.99 9.20 -16.47
N PHE A 119 -12.91 9.45 -17.17
CA PHE A 119 -11.85 8.50 -17.44
C PHE A 119 -10.56 9.00 -16.78
N VAL A 120 -9.79 8.10 -16.17
CA VAL A 120 -8.56 8.49 -15.47
C VAL A 120 -7.37 7.76 -16.08
N VAL A 121 -6.32 8.51 -16.36
CA VAL A 121 -5.01 7.99 -16.79
C VAL A 121 -3.92 8.69 -15.99
N TYR A 122 -2.92 7.95 -15.55
CA TYR A 122 -1.77 8.58 -14.90
C TYR A 122 -0.83 9.22 -15.93
N ARG A 123 -0.34 10.43 -15.63
CA ARG A 123 0.51 11.23 -16.53
C ARG A 123 1.76 10.51 -16.98
N ASP A 124 2.34 9.70 -16.11
CA ASP A 124 3.54 8.91 -16.39
C ASP A 124 3.28 7.66 -17.24
N ALA A 125 2.02 7.32 -17.44
CA ALA A 125 1.60 6.10 -18.13
C ALA A 125 1.51 6.25 -19.64
N ILE A 126 1.42 7.47 -20.15
CA ILE A 126 1.20 7.73 -21.58
C ILE A 126 2.31 8.60 -22.19
N PRO A 127 2.75 8.27 -23.42
CA PRO A 127 3.70 9.11 -24.13
C PRO A 127 3.09 10.47 -24.44
N ALA A 128 3.79 11.55 -24.04
CA ALA A 128 3.46 12.93 -24.36
C ALA A 128 1.94 13.22 -24.29
N PRO A 129 1.31 13.20 -23.08
CA PRO A 129 -0.09 13.59 -22.98
C PRO A 129 -0.27 15.00 -23.50
N PRO A 130 -1.46 15.34 -24.02
CA PRO A 130 -1.71 16.70 -24.51
C PRO A 130 -1.61 17.68 -23.35
N VAL A 131 -0.45 18.31 -23.21
CA VAL A 131 -0.24 19.34 -22.19
C VAL A 131 -0.90 20.62 -22.71
N ARG A 132 -2.02 20.97 -22.12
CA ARG A 132 -2.66 22.29 -22.32
C ARG A 132 -2.37 23.15 -21.10
N THR A 133 -2.13 24.42 -21.36
CA THR A 133 -1.98 25.42 -20.30
C THR A 133 -3.27 26.21 -20.19
N ASP A 134 -3.81 26.32 -18.99
CA ASP A 134 -4.95 27.19 -18.74
C ASP A 134 -4.50 28.65 -18.92
N PRO A 135 -5.06 29.38 -19.87
CA PRO A 135 -4.63 30.76 -20.16
C PRO A 135 -4.89 31.74 -19.00
N ARG A 136 -5.71 31.35 -18.02
CA ARG A 136 -6.04 32.20 -16.86
C ARG A 136 -5.08 31.98 -15.70
N THR A 137 -4.65 30.74 -15.48
CA THR A 137 -3.81 30.37 -14.34
C THR A 137 -2.34 30.13 -14.73
N GLY A 138 -2.06 29.91 -16.01
CA GLY A 138 -0.75 29.48 -16.49
C GLY A 138 -0.39 28.04 -16.07
N GLY A 139 -1.29 27.35 -15.37
CA GLY A 139 -1.09 25.99 -14.90
C GLY A 139 -1.45 24.94 -15.95
N PRO A 140 -1.02 23.68 -15.76
CA PRO A 140 -1.39 22.60 -16.67
C PRO A 140 -2.89 22.28 -16.54
N VAL A 141 -3.55 22.06 -17.67
CA VAL A 141 -4.91 21.52 -17.71
C VAL A 141 -4.87 20.02 -17.46
N GLU A 142 -5.47 19.59 -16.37
CA GLU A 142 -5.51 18.17 -15.97
C GLU A 142 -6.72 17.42 -16.50
N ALA A 143 -7.77 18.14 -16.88
CA ALA A 143 -9.02 17.61 -17.41
C ALA A 143 -9.19 17.95 -18.90
N ILE A 144 -9.35 16.95 -19.75
CA ILE A 144 -9.53 17.11 -21.20
C ILE A 144 -10.94 16.67 -21.55
N GLU A 145 -11.77 17.62 -21.98
CA GLU A 145 -13.15 17.36 -22.40
C GLU A 145 -13.25 16.82 -23.84
N GLY A 146 -14.32 16.09 -24.12
CA GLY A 146 -14.65 15.61 -25.47
C GLY A 146 -13.73 14.48 -25.95
N VAL A 147 -13.26 13.63 -25.04
CA VAL A 147 -12.42 12.49 -25.36
C VAL A 147 -13.26 11.36 -25.97
N GLY A 148 -12.79 10.81 -27.09
CA GLY A 148 -13.34 9.60 -27.68
C GLY A 148 -12.62 8.37 -27.16
N ILE A 149 -13.39 7.31 -26.83
CA ILE A 149 -12.86 6.00 -26.46
C ILE A 149 -13.45 4.97 -27.41
N THR A 150 -12.59 4.19 -28.07
CA THR A 150 -12.99 3.17 -29.05
C THR A 150 -12.29 1.85 -28.74
N LYS A 151 -13.06 0.77 -28.62
CA LYS A 151 -12.51 -0.58 -28.42
C LYS A 151 -11.73 -1.03 -29.64
N THR A 152 -10.50 -1.55 -29.45
CA THR A 152 -9.65 -2.03 -30.56
C THR A 152 -9.90 -3.49 -30.93
N GLY A 153 -10.58 -4.23 -30.05
CA GLY A 153 -10.77 -5.68 -30.18
C GLY A 153 -9.62 -6.53 -29.66
N LYS A 154 -8.55 -5.89 -29.18
CA LYS A 154 -7.42 -6.57 -28.54
C LYS A 154 -7.59 -6.65 -27.03
N THR A 155 -6.90 -7.61 -26.41
CA THR A 155 -6.77 -7.75 -24.96
C THR A 155 -5.31 -7.62 -24.57
N VAL A 156 -5.01 -6.84 -23.53
CA VAL A 156 -3.67 -6.60 -23.01
C VAL A 156 -3.59 -7.01 -21.54
N GLU A 157 -2.69 -7.91 -21.21
CA GLU A 157 -2.49 -8.34 -19.83
C GLU A 157 -1.89 -7.22 -18.98
N ILE A 158 -2.51 -6.95 -17.85
CA ILE A 158 -2.03 -6.00 -16.81
C ILE A 158 -1.91 -6.72 -15.47
N PRO A 159 -0.84 -6.51 -14.71
CA PRO A 159 -0.64 -7.18 -13.43
C PRO A 159 -1.49 -6.52 -12.34
N ILE A 160 -2.65 -7.12 -12.08
CA ILE A 160 -3.58 -6.76 -11.00
C ILE A 160 -3.33 -7.73 -9.84
N LEU A 161 -2.91 -7.25 -8.68
CA LEU A 161 -2.51 -8.12 -7.57
C LEU A 161 -3.68 -8.56 -6.69
N SER A 162 -4.73 -7.76 -6.57
CA SER A 162 -5.93 -8.16 -5.83
C SER A 162 -6.87 -9.01 -6.70
N GLY A 163 -7.27 -10.17 -6.19
CA GLY A 163 -8.26 -11.02 -6.85
C GLY A 163 -9.71 -10.58 -6.63
N SER A 164 -9.97 -9.71 -5.66
CA SER A 164 -11.32 -9.22 -5.35
C SER A 164 -11.25 -7.87 -4.67
N PHE A 165 -12.14 -6.97 -5.07
CA PHE A 165 -12.35 -5.65 -4.45
C PHE A 165 -13.55 -5.65 -3.49
N SER A 166 -14.14 -6.79 -3.19
CA SER A 166 -15.19 -6.99 -2.19
C SER A 166 -14.70 -7.88 -1.07
N GLN A 167 -15.13 -7.60 0.15
CA GLN A 167 -14.88 -8.48 1.30
C GLN A 167 -15.61 -9.82 1.21
N GLN A 168 -16.61 -9.96 0.33
CA GLN A 168 -17.41 -11.18 0.14
C GLN A 168 -17.99 -11.73 1.45
N GLY A 169 -18.44 -10.84 2.34
CA GLY A 169 -19.03 -11.21 3.63
C GLY A 169 -18.05 -11.74 4.68
N ARG A 170 -16.74 -11.65 4.45
CA ARG A 170 -15.71 -12.19 5.37
C ARG A 170 -15.48 -11.34 6.63
N GLY A 171 -16.02 -10.13 6.70
CA GLY A 171 -15.86 -9.25 7.88
C GLY A 171 -14.40 -8.85 8.16
N LEU A 172 -13.59 -8.64 7.11
CA LEU A 172 -12.20 -8.23 7.26
C LEU A 172 -12.10 -6.81 7.86
N ILE A 173 -13.02 -5.96 7.46
CA ILE A 173 -13.25 -4.63 8.01
C ILE A 173 -14.68 -4.64 8.52
N PRO A 174 -14.91 -4.87 9.82
CA PRO A 174 -16.25 -4.96 10.41
C PRO A 174 -16.95 -3.60 10.42
N ASP A 175 -18.27 -3.62 10.42
CA ASP A 175 -19.04 -2.41 10.67
C ASP A 175 -18.81 -1.98 12.13
N PRO A 176 -18.48 -0.71 12.40
CA PRO A 176 -18.21 -0.22 13.74
C PRO A 176 -19.37 -0.45 14.74
N VAL A 177 -20.61 -0.47 14.25
CA VAL A 177 -21.80 -0.71 15.06
C VAL A 177 -21.84 -2.14 15.63
N HIS A 178 -21.30 -3.11 14.90
CA HIS A 178 -21.30 -4.52 15.27
C HIS A 178 -20.01 -5.01 15.95
N LEU A 179 -19.03 -4.13 16.11
CA LEU A 179 -17.70 -4.49 16.61
C LEU A 179 -17.73 -5.14 18.00
N GLU A 180 -18.57 -4.65 18.91
CA GLU A 180 -18.74 -5.24 20.25
C GLU A 180 -19.43 -6.62 20.20
N GLU A 181 -20.40 -6.79 19.34
CA GLU A 181 -21.10 -8.06 19.16
C GLU A 181 -20.17 -9.12 18.58
N GLU A 182 -19.36 -8.76 17.60
CA GLU A 182 -18.34 -9.64 17.05
C GLU A 182 -17.31 -10.05 18.09
N ARG A 183 -16.83 -9.14 18.91
CA ARG A 183 -15.94 -9.45 20.04
C ARG A 183 -16.53 -10.44 21.02
N ARG A 184 -17.83 -10.34 21.35
CA ARG A 184 -18.52 -11.29 22.23
C ARG A 184 -18.64 -12.66 21.58
N ARG A 185 -18.90 -12.74 20.28
CA ARG A 185 -18.98 -13.98 19.51
C ARG A 185 -17.65 -14.71 19.43
N HIS A 186 -16.52 -13.97 19.45
CA HIS A 186 -15.18 -14.53 19.29
C HIS A 186 -14.48 -14.91 20.59
N ARG A 187 -15.11 -14.74 21.74
CA ARG A 187 -14.60 -15.26 23.01
C ARG A 187 -14.68 -16.77 23.00
N ARG A 188 -13.65 -17.42 22.42
CA ARG A 188 -13.67 -18.85 22.17
C ARG A 188 -12.77 -19.61 23.11
N TRP A 189 -13.25 -20.80 23.46
CA TRP A 189 -12.45 -21.86 24.02
C TRP A 189 -11.39 -22.30 22.99
N THR A 190 -10.13 -22.42 23.38
CA THR A 190 -9.02 -22.86 22.55
C THR A 190 -8.32 -24.05 23.19
N LEU A 191 -7.84 -24.99 22.37
CA LEU A 191 -7.00 -26.11 22.79
C LEU A 191 -5.52 -25.73 22.92
N TYR A 192 -5.13 -24.57 22.38
CA TYR A 192 -3.77 -24.09 22.48
C TYR A 192 -3.51 -23.54 23.88
N PRO A 193 -2.34 -23.87 24.49
CA PRO A 193 -1.92 -23.22 25.72
C PRO A 193 -1.66 -21.73 25.48
N GLU A 194 -1.83 -20.92 26.51
CA GLU A 194 -1.44 -19.53 26.45
C GLU A 194 0.11 -19.43 26.31
N HIS A 195 0.56 -18.56 25.41
CA HIS A 195 1.98 -18.26 25.25
C HIS A 195 2.39 -17.19 26.28
N GLU A 196 3.34 -17.53 27.14
CA GLU A 196 3.92 -16.59 28.07
C GLU A 196 5.04 -15.76 27.43
N HIS A 197 4.90 -14.45 27.47
CA HIS A 197 5.91 -13.49 27.04
C HIS A 197 6.46 -12.74 28.24
N LYS A 198 7.74 -12.90 28.57
CA LYS A 198 8.31 -12.40 29.83
C LYS A 198 8.67 -10.92 29.81
N GLU A 199 9.27 -10.44 28.71
CA GLU A 199 9.80 -9.06 28.65
C GLU A 199 9.20 -8.22 27.57
N TYR A 200 9.07 -8.82 26.38
CA TYR A 200 8.54 -8.15 25.19
C TYR A 200 7.54 -9.06 24.51
N ARG A 201 6.48 -8.45 24.02
CA ARG A 201 5.60 -8.97 22.97
C ARG A 201 5.38 -7.84 21.97
N TRP A 202 6.09 -7.92 20.86
CA TRP A 202 6.01 -6.89 19.84
C TRP A 202 4.69 -6.94 19.10
N ALA A 203 4.03 -5.79 19.00
CA ALA A 203 2.71 -5.69 18.37
C ALA A 203 2.60 -4.42 17.52
N MET A 204 1.60 -4.39 16.65
CA MET A 204 1.27 -3.25 15.81
C MET A 204 -0.22 -2.94 15.89
N ALA A 205 -0.55 -1.67 16.01
CA ALA A 205 -1.90 -1.17 15.82
C ALA A 205 -2.00 -0.46 14.47
N VAL A 206 -3.06 -0.74 13.71
CA VAL A 206 -3.33 -0.19 12.38
C VAL A 206 -4.67 0.54 12.43
N ASP A 207 -4.65 1.86 12.42
CA ASP A 207 -5.86 2.69 12.43
C ASP A 207 -6.39 2.86 10.99
N LEU A 208 -7.46 2.13 10.66
CA LEU A 208 -8.04 2.14 9.32
C LEU A 208 -8.72 3.47 8.98
N ASP A 209 -9.21 4.20 9.99
CA ASP A 209 -9.84 5.50 9.75
C ASP A 209 -8.82 6.59 9.38
N ARG A 210 -7.53 6.35 9.70
CA ARG A 210 -6.40 7.21 9.33
C ARG A 210 -5.69 6.76 8.06
N CYS A 211 -5.88 5.51 7.64
CA CYS A 211 -5.21 4.97 6.46
C CYS A 211 -5.87 5.51 5.18
N ASN A 212 -5.10 6.22 4.36
CA ASN A 212 -5.55 6.77 3.08
C ASN A 212 -5.06 5.95 1.86
N GLY A 213 -4.50 4.76 2.07
CA GLY A 213 -4.06 3.87 1.00
C GLY A 213 -2.79 4.28 0.24
N CYS A 214 -2.06 5.32 0.65
CA CYS A 214 -0.96 5.91 -0.12
C CYS A 214 0.25 4.99 -0.41
N ALA A 215 0.29 3.79 0.17
CA ALA A 215 1.34 2.77 0.01
C ALA A 215 2.78 3.21 0.38
N ALA A 216 3.00 4.34 1.05
CA ALA A 216 4.31 4.76 1.54
C ALA A 216 4.95 3.70 2.46
N CYS A 217 4.15 3.03 3.28
CA CYS A 217 4.58 1.94 4.15
C CYS A 217 5.06 0.70 3.36
N VAL A 218 4.47 0.43 2.19
CA VAL A 218 4.90 -0.65 1.29
C VAL A 218 6.27 -0.33 0.72
N ALA A 219 6.45 0.88 0.19
CA ALA A 219 7.73 1.34 -0.35
C ALA A 219 8.85 1.32 0.72
N ALA A 220 8.57 1.84 1.91
CA ALA A 220 9.51 1.82 3.03
C ALA A 220 9.90 0.40 3.46
N CYS A 221 8.95 -0.54 3.43
CA CYS A 221 9.24 -1.95 3.73
C CYS A 221 10.18 -2.57 2.69
N HIS A 222 9.99 -2.27 1.40
CA HIS A 222 10.86 -2.74 0.33
C HIS A 222 12.31 -2.27 0.53
N VAL A 223 12.50 -0.98 0.79
CA VAL A 223 13.83 -0.37 0.98
C VAL A 223 14.49 -0.90 2.25
N GLU A 224 13.79 -0.85 3.37
CA GLU A 224 14.33 -1.23 4.68
C GLU A 224 14.76 -2.70 4.73
N ASN A 225 13.98 -3.58 4.12
CA ASN A 225 14.16 -5.02 4.27
C ASN A 225 14.75 -5.69 3.04
N ASN A 226 15.35 -4.94 2.12
CA ASN A 226 15.91 -5.47 0.87
C ASN A 226 14.91 -6.41 0.16
N VAL A 227 13.62 -6.02 0.09
CA VAL A 227 12.63 -6.81 -0.62
C VAL A 227 12.91 -6.69 -2.11
N PRO A 228 13.06 -7.80 -2.82
CA PRO A 228 13.53 -7.76 -4.19
C PRO A 228 12.49 -7.25 -5.18
N VAL A 229 12.97 -6.77 -6.33
CA VAL A 229 12.17 -6.40 -7.49
C VAL A 229 11.86 -7.65 -8.30
N ALA A 230 10.58 -7.97 -8.46
CA ALA A 230 10.11 -9.14 -9.20
C ALA A 230 9.97 -8.89 -10.71
N GLY A 231 9.47 -7.73 -11.08
CA GLY A 231 9.22 -7.34 -12.46
C GLY A 231 7.84 -7.73 -12.98
N SER A 232 7.42 -7.06 -14.06
CA SER A 232 6.07 -7.17 -14.63
C SER A 232 5.67 -8.61 -14.98
N ALA A 233 6.57 -9.38 -15.61
CA ALA A 233 6.29 -10.75 -16.04
C ALA A 233 5.98 -11.71 -14.89
N ASP A 234 6.59 -11.48 -13.71
CA ASP A 234 6.33 -12.31 -12.54
C ASP A 234 5.13 -11.81 -11.74
N HIS A 235 4.86 -10.51 -11.74
CA HIS A 235 3.59 -9.99 -11.21
C HIS A 235 2.37 -10.54 -11.96
N LEU A 236 2.42 -10.70 -13.28
CA LEU A 236 1.38 -11.37 -14.07
C LEU A 236 1.15 -12.83 -13.64
N LYS A 237 2.16 -13.48 -13.06
CA LYS A 237 2.07 -14.83 -12.50
C LYS A 237 1.72 -14.86 -11.00
N GLY A 238 1.39 -13.71 -10.41
CA GLY A 238 1.10 -13.58 -8.97
C GLY A 238 2.32 -13.79 -8.06
N ARG A 239 3.52 -13.50 -8.56
CA ARG A 239 4.79 -13.72 -7.82
C ARG A 239 5.36 -12.43 -7.21
N GLU A 240 4.49 -11.52 -6.80
CA GLU A 240 4.90 -10.30 -6.10
C GLU A 240 5.64 -10.63 -4.78
N MET A 241 6.58 -9.76 -4.38
CA MET A 241 7.41 -9.97 -3.19
C MET A 241 7.08 -9.02 -2.03
N SER A 242 6.10 -8.14 -2.14
CA SER A 242 5.72 -7.20 -1.08
C SER A 242 5.33 -7.92 0.22
N TRP A 243 6.02 -7.63 1.32
CA TRP A 243 5.72 -8.19 2.64
C TRP A 243 4.52 -7.55 3.31
N LEU A 244 4.23 -6.32 2.93
CA LEU A 244 3.06 -5.56 3.32
C LEU A 244 2.35 -5.12 2.04
N ARG A 245 1.03 -5.31 1.99
CA ARG A 245 0.19 -4.86 0.89
C ARG A 245 -0.99 -4.08 1.42
N ILE A 246 -1.59 -3.25 0.60
CA ILE A 246 -2.83 -2.54 0.90
C ILE A 246 -3.94 -3.13 0.02
N GLU A 247 -4.96 -3.67 0.66
CA GLU A 247 -6.13 -4.21 -0.02
C GLU A 247 -7.23 -3.14 -0.06
N PRO A 248 -7.63 -2.65 -1.23
CA PRO A 248 -8.79 -1.78 -1.36
C PRO A 248 -10.08 -2.61 -1.40
N PHE A 249 -11.03 -2.27 -0.57
CA PHE A 249 -12.39 -2.82 -0.60
C PHE A 249 -13.39 -1.74 -0.94
N TYR A 250 -14.20 -1.99 -1.97
CA TYR A 250 -15.25 -1.07 -2.41
C TYR A 250 -16.59 -1.55 -1.89
N GLU A 251 -17.14 -0.83 -0.93
CA GLU A 251 -18.44 -1.15 -0.34
C GLU A 251 -19.28 0.12 -0.20
N LYS A 252 -20.54 0.05 -0.57
CA LYS A 252 -21.51 1.16 -0.46
C LYS A 252 -21.03 2.48 -1.11
N GLY A 253 -20.26 2.39 -2.20
CA GLY A 253 -19.75 3.56 -2.93
C GLY A 253 -18.50 4.23 -2.32
N GLU A 254 -17.95 3.66 -1.26
CA GLU A 254 -16.70 4.11 -0.63
C GLU A 254 -15.60 3.07 -0.80
N VAL A 255 -14.33 3.52 -0.73
CA VAL A 255 -13.17 2.63 -0.68
C VAL A 255 -12.61 2.62 0.72
N GLU A 256 -12.33 1.43 1.22
CA GLU A 256 -11.67 1.18 2.49
C GLU A 256 -10.36 0.45 2.27
N PHE A 257 -9.32 0.87 2.97
CA PHE A 257 -7.97 0.32 2.81
C PHE A 257 -7.61 -0.56 3.99
N LEU A 258 -7.18 -1.80 3.70
CA LEU A 258 -6.71 -2.75 4.70
C LEU A 258 -5.22 -3.05 4.50
N PRO A 259 -4.31 -2.42 5.25
CA PRO A 259 -2.91 -2.82 5.27
C PRO A 259 -2.77 -4.23 5.84
N MET A 260 -2.25 -5.16 5.04
CA MET A 260 -2.10 -6.56 5.42
C MET A 260 -0.63 -6.97 5.40
N LEU A 261 -0.12 -7.41 6.56
CA LEU A 261 1.24 -7.86 6.80
C LEU A 261 1.23 -9.14 7.63
N CYS A 262 2.41 -9.73 7.91
CA CYS A 262 2.47 -10.86 8.83
C CYS A 262 1.88 -10.47 10.19
N GLN A 263 0.92 -11.24 10.65
CA GLN A 263 0.18 -10.96 11.87
C GLN A 263 0.95 -11.37 13.13
N GLN A 264 2.12 -11.98 13.01
CA GLN A 264 2.95 -12.46 14.12
C GLN A 264 2.10 -13.27 15.13
N CYS A 265 1.37 -14.27 14.60
CA CYS A 265 0.41 -15.06 15.36
C CYS A 265 1.09 -15.89 16.44
N ASP A 266 0.59 -15.93 17.67
CA ASP A 266 1.07 -16.84 18.71
C ASP A 266 0.73 -18.29 18.35
N ASN A 267 -0.49 -18.54 17.87
CA ASN A 267 -0.91 -19.85 17.34
C ASN A 267 -0.74 -19.89 15.82
N ALA A 268 0.50 -19.84 15.35
CA ALA A 268 0.81 -19.61 13.93
C ALA A 268 0.59 -20.88 13.09
N PRO A 269 -0.42 -20.90 12.16
CA PRO A 269 -0.66 -22.08 11.32
C PRO A 269 0.48 -22.38 10.34
N CYS A 270 1.36 -21.42 10.10
CA CYS A 270 2.52 -21.59 9.22
C CYS A 270 3.69 -22.34 9.90
N GLU A 271 3.69 -22.45 11.23
CA GLU A 271 4.73 -23.15 11.99
C GLU A 271 4.52 -24.67 11.97
N SER A 272 3.29 -25.10 12.25
CA SER A 272 2.93 -26.52 12.32
C SER A 272 3.15 -27.28 11.01
N VAL A 273 3.15 -26.59 9.87
CA VAL A 273 3.33 -27.20 8.54
C VAL A 273 4.75 -27.04 7.97
N CYS A 274 5.67 -26.47 8.74
CA CYS A 274 7.06 -26.32 8.29
C CYS A 274 7.86 -27.60 8.60
N PRO A 275 8.28 -28.37 7.58
CA PRO A 275 8.91 -29.68 7.82
C PRO A 275 10.32 -29.58 8.42
N VAL A 276 10.93 -28.41 8.37
CA VAL A 276 12.31 -28.17 8.80
C VAL A 276 12.39 -27.13 9.94
N PHE A 277 11.26 -26.78 10.53
CA PHE A 277 11.21 -25.83 11.63
C PHE A 277 11.88 -24.47 11.29
N ALA A 278 11.76 -24.05 10.03
CA ALA A 278 12.25 -22.74 9.57
C ALA A 278 11.30 -21.61 9.97
N ALA A 279 10.02 -21.91 10.17
CA ALA A 279 9.04 -21.01 10.76
C ALA A 279 8.81 -21.43 12.20
N TYR A 280 9.07 -20.57 13.17
CA TYR A 280 8.88 -20.84 14.59
C TYR A 280 8.68 -19.54 15.39
N HIS A 281 8.22 -19.66 16.62
CA HIS A 281 7.98 -18.57 17.54
C HIS A 281 9.20 -18.28 18.41
N ASN A 282 9.54 -16.99 18.56
CA ASN A 282 10.54 -16.59 19.53
C ASN A 282 9.87 -16.12 20.85
N PRO A 283 10.63 -16.00 21.96
CA PRO A 283 10.09 -15.58 23.26
C PRO A 283 9.47 -14.16 23.29
N GLU A 284 9.69 -13.37 22.24
CA GLU A 284 9.18 -11.98 22.12
C GLU A 284 7.91 -11.86 21.28
N GLY A 285 7.26 -12.98 21.00
CA GLY A 285 6.02 -13.01 20.22
C GLY A 285 6.21 -12.84 18.72
N LEU A 286 7.42 -13.04 18.19
CA LEU A 286 7.66 -12.95 16.76
C LEU A 286 7.62 -14.34 16.12
N ASN A 287 6.79 -14.49 15.09
CA ASN A 287 6.90 -15.60 14.17
C ASN A 287 8.13 -15.40 13.28
N VAL A 288 9.19 -16.14 13.53
CA VAL A 288 10.48 -16.01 12.86
C VAL A 288 10.52 -16.86 11.60
N GLN A 289 11.28 -16.41 10.61
CA GLN A 289 11.66 -17.20 9.44
C GLN A 289 13.18 -17.36 9.41
N VAL A 290 13.65 -18.59 9.64
CA VAL A 290 15.08 -18.92 9.54
C VAL A 290 15.41 -19.29 8.11
N TYR A 291 16.01 -18.37 7.40
CA TYR A 291 16.25 -18.52 5.94
C TYR A 291 17.11 -19.74 5.62
N ASN A 292 18.20 -19.97 6.35
CA ASN A 292 19.12 -21.09 6.13
C ASN A 292 18.52 -22.48 6.35
N ARG A 293 17.40 -22.59 7.08
CA ARG A 293 16.67 -23.85 7.25
C ARG A 293 15.60 -24.06 6.18
N CYS A 294 15.19 -22.98 5.50
CA CYS A 294 14.08 -23.03 4.57
C CYS A 294 14.43 -23.87 3.34
N VAL A 295 13.67 -24.93 3.08
CA VAL A 295 13.81 -25.81 1.90
C VAL A 295 12.74 -25.53 0.83
N GLY A 296 11.96 -24.47 0.99
CA GLY A 296 11.06 -23.98 -0.05
C GLY A 296 9.81 -24.82 -0.32
N THR A 297 9.31 -25.59 0.62
CA THR A 297 8.07 -26.38 0.44
C THR A 297 6.83 -25.54 0.22
N ARG A 298 6.86 -24.27 0.62
CA ARG A 298 5.78 -23.26 0.47
C ARG A 298 4.47 -23.59 1.19
N TYR A 299 4.40 -24.68 1.92
CA TYR A 299 3.18 -25.05 2.65
C TYR A 299 2.78 -23.97 3.66
N CYS A 300 3.76 -23.33 4.30
CA CYS A 300 3.53 -22.22 5.21
C CYS A 300 2.81 -21.02 4.54
N SER A 301 3.01 -20.78 3.23
CA SER A 301 2.26 -19.79 2.46
C SER A 301 0.82 -20.23 2.23
N ASN A 302 0.61 -21.49 1.87
CA ASN A 302 -0.72 -22.05 1.64
C ASN A 302 -1.55 -22.05 2.93
N ASN A 303 -0.93 -22.38 4.07
CA ASN A 303 -1.61 -22.49 5.36
C ASN A 303 -1.80 -21.13 6.07
N CYS A 304 -1.15 -20.07 5.60
CA CYS A 304 -1.35 -18.73 6.15
C CYS A 304 -2.72 -18.19 5.73
N PRO A 305 -3.66 -17.91 6.68
CA PRO A 305 -4.97 -17.35 6.31
C PRO A 305 -4.87 -15.91 5.80
N TYR A 306 -3.84 -15.19 6.19
CA TYR A 306 -3.59 -13.80 5.80
C TYR A 306 -2.85 -13.66 4.46
N LYS A 307 -2.30 -14.77 3.92
CA LYS A 307 -1.57 -14.82 2.63
C LYS A 307 -0.42 -13.79 2.55
N VAL A 308 0.41 -13.75 3.58
CA VAL A 308 1.49 -12.74 3.75
C VAL A 308 2.90 -13.34 3.73
N ARG A 309 3.06 -14.54 3.20
CA ARG A 309 4.35 -15.20 3.05
C ARG A 309 4.68 -15.28 1.57
N ARG A 310 5.88 -14.81 1.22
CA ARG A 310 6.38 -14.70 -0.16
C ARG A 310 7.48 -15.71 -0.41
N PHE A 311 7.60 -16.18 -1.63
CA PHE A 311 8.59 -17.17 -2.03
C PHE A 311 9.53 -16.59 -3.08
N ASN A 312 10.84 -16.73 -2.88
CA ASN A 312 11.84 -16.32 -3.84
C ASN A 312 11.94 -17.35 -4.98
N TRP A 313 11.39 -17.01 -6.14
CA TRP A 313 11.36 -17.89 -7.30
C TRP A 313 12.65 -17.88 -8.11
N TRP A 314 13.48 -16.85 -7.93
CA TRP A 314 14.73 -16.66 -8.67
C TRP A 314 15.78 -15.99 -7.81
N GLN A 315 17.06 -16.07 -8.25
CA GLN A 315 18.15 -15.34 -7.61
C GLN A 315 18.08 -13.86 -8.02
N HIS A 316 17.81 -12.98 -7.05
CA HIS A 316 17.74 -11.55 -7.29
C HIS A 316 19.13 -10.96 -7.47
N ARG A 317 19.27 -10.16 -8.52
CA ARG A 317 20.46 -9.35 -8.77
C ARG A 317 20.08 -7.88 -8.66
N TRP A 318 20.94 -7.15 -8.01
CA TRP A 318 20.80 -5.70 -7.86
C TRP A 318 21.85 -5.06 -8.78
N PRO A 319 21.49 -4.61 -9.99
CA PRO A 319 22.44 -3.99 -10.90
C PRO A 319 22.88 -2.62 -10.37
N GLU A 320 24.10 -2.22 -10.70
CA GLU A 320 24.54 -0.85 -10.42
C GLU A 320 23.64 0.19 -11.13
N PRO A 321 23.31 1.29 -10.50
CA PRO A 321 23.68 1.73 -9.14
C PRO A 321 22.68 1.29 -8.05
N THR A 322 21.68 0.45 -8.35
CA THR A 322 20.60 0.06 -7.42
C THR A 322 21.08 -0.81 -6.26
N ASP A 323 22.25 -1.46 -6.40
CA ASP A 323 22.90 -2.20 -5.32
C ASP A 323 23.22 -1.31 -4.11
N ARG A 324 23.48 -0.02 -4.34
CA ARG A 324 23.72 1.00 -3.29
C ARG A 324 22.48 1.38 -2.47
N MET A 325 21.29 0.99 -2.94
CA MET A 325 20.04 1.20 -2.22
C MET A 325 19.81 0.15 -1.12
N ARG A 326 20.60 -0.92 -1.09
CA ARG A 326 20.43 -2.00 -0.12
C ARG A 326 20.77 -1.54 1.30
N ASN A 327 19.95 -1.98 2.25
CA ASN A 327 20.24 -1.84 3.66
C ASN A 327 21.35 -2.85 4.04
N PRO A 328 22.53 -2.40 4.50
CA PRO A 328 23.64 -3.30 4.86
C PRO A 328 23.33 -4.20 6.06
N ASP A 329 22.41 -3.78 6.94
CA ASP A 329 22.03 -4.52 8.15
C ASP A 329 21.05 -5.67 7.87
N VAL A 330 20.59 -5.80 6.63
CA VAL A 330 19.59 -6.81 6.24
C VAL A 330 20.14 -7.72 5.16
N GLN A 331 20.18 -9.03 5.46
CA GLN A 331 20.59 -10.04 4.50
C GLN A 331 19.66 -10.06 3.27
N VAL A 332 20.24 -10.16 2.08
CA VAL A 332 19.51 -10.49 0.86
C VAL A 332 19.21 -12.00 0.88
N ARG A 333 17.96 -12.37 0.68
CA ARG A 333 17.54 -13.77 0.64
C ARG A 333 17.71 -14.34 -0.75
N GLU A 334 18.02 -15.61 -0.80
CA GLU A 334 18.31 -16.32 -2.04
C GLU A 334 17.06 -17.01 -2.61
N VAL A 335 17.20 -17.55 -3.81
CA VAL A 335 16.17 -18.40 -4.44
C VAL A 335 15.81 -19.59 -3.56
N GLY A 336 14.54 -19.97 -3.56
CA GLY A 336 14.05 -21.14 -2.81
C GLY A 336 13.66 -20.86 -1.35
N MET A 337 13.80 -19.61 -0.88
CA MET A 337 13.47 -19.22 0.50
C MET A 337 12.11 -18.52 0.58
N MET A 338 11.46 -18.69 1.74
CA MET A 338 10.25 -17.93 2.08
C MET A 338 10.63 -16.63 2.80
N GLU A 339 9.94 -15.56 2.45
CA GLU A 339 10.07 -14.26 3.10
C GLU A 339 8.74 -13.79 3.70
N LYS A 340 8.82 -12.91 4.69
CA LYS A 340 7.66 -12.26 5.30
C LYS A 340 8.08 -11.08 6.18
N CYS A 341 7.12 -10.26 6.58
CA CYS A 341 7.35 -9.20 7.56
C CYS A 341 7.96 -9.75 8.87
N THR A 342 9.02 -9.11 9.34
CA THR A 342 9.76 -9.45 10.58
C THR A 342 9.58 -8.39 11.67
N PHE A 343 8.70 -7.40 11.48
CA PHE A 343 8.65 -6.16 12.25
C PHE A 343 10.00 -5.42 12.28
N CYS A 344 10.74 -5.47 11.17
CA CYS A 344 12.08 -4.88 11.07
C CYS A 344 13.01 -5.37 12.19
N ILE A 345 13.23 -6.69 12.27
CA ILE A 345 13.99 -7.36 13.36
C ILE A 345 15.36 -6.74 13.59
N GLN A 346 16.01 -6.17 12.57
CA GLN A 346 17.27 -5.46 12.68
C GLN A 346 17.15 -4.24 13.60
N ARG A 347 16.04 -3.48 13.49
CA ARG A 347 15.77 -2.33 14.35
C ARG A 347 15.45 -2.75 15.80
N ILE A 348 14.69 -3.84 15.96
CA ILE A 348 14.40 -4.42 17.28
C ILE A 348 15.72 -4.80 17.96
N ARG A 349 16.61 -5.50 17.25
CA ARG A 349 17.91 -5.92 17.78
C ARG A 349 18.76 -4.74 18.18
N ALA A 350 18.92 -3.75 17.31
CA ALA A 350 19.70 -2.54 17.60
C ALA A 350 19.19 -1.80 18.84
N ALA A 351 17.88 -1.65 18.98
CA ALA A 351 17.29 -1.00 20.17
C ALA A 351 17.51 -1.83 21.44
N LYS A 352 17.41 -3.15 21.37
CA LYS A 352 17.66 -4.05 22.52
C LYS A 352 19.13 -4.07 22.92
N ASP A 353 20.04 -4.08 21.95
CA ASP A 353 21.48 -4.04 22.25
C ASP A 353 21.85 -2.75 22.98
N LYS A 354 21.37 -1.61 22.48
CA LYS A 354 21.53 -0.33 23.14
C LYS A 354 20.94 -0.32 24.56
N ALA A 355 19.71 -0.82 24.72
CA ALA A 355 19.04 -0.85 26.02
C ALA A 355 19.79 -1.78 27.02
N ARG A 356 20.33 -2.90 26.53
CA ARG A 356 21.15 -3.83 27.32
C ARG A 356 22.45 -3.17 27.78
N ASP A 357 23.14 -2.43 26.92
CA ASP A 357 24.36 -1.71 27.25
C ASP A 357 24.12 -0.64 28.32
N GLU A 358 22.91 -0.08 28.35
CA GLU A 358 22.44 0.86 29.35
C GLU A 358 21.77 0.19 30.58
N ALA A 359 21.84 -1.14 30.71
CA ALA A 359 21.21 -1.95 31.76
C ALA A 359 19.71 -1.66 32.01
N ARG A 360 18.94 -1.42 30.95
CA ARG A 360 17.50 -1.12 30.99
C ARG A 360 16.70 -1.90 29.94
N LYS A 361 15.39 -1.76 29.98
CA LYS A 361 14.50 -2.20 28.90
C LYS A 361 14.37 -1.13 27.81
N VAL A 362 13.98 -1.57 26.62
CA VAL A 362 13.62 -0.66 25.51
C VAL A 362 12.39 0.17 25.92
N ARG A 363 12.44 1.47 25.71
CA ARG A 363 11.34 2.40 26.02
C ARG A 363 10.38 2.51 24.84
N ASP A 364 9.11 2.78 25.10
CA ASP A 364 8.13 3.06 24.05
C ASP A 364 8.55 4.26 23.20
N GLY A 365 8.42 4.16 21.90
CA GLY A 365 8.80 5.21 20.96
C GLY A 365 10.32 5.37 20.71
N GLU A 366 11.20 4.61 21.38
CA GLU A 366 12.66 4.69 21.18
C GLU A 366 13.07 4.25 19.76
N PHE A 367 12.34 3.35 19.19
CA PHE A 367 12.44 2.98 17.78
C PHE A 367 11.07 2.61 17.22
N THR A 368 10.97 2.49 15.90
CA THR A 368 9.76 2.02 15.23
C THR A 368 10.09 1.28 13.95
N THR A 369 9.12 0.56 13.40
CA THR A 369 9.27 -0.13 12.10
C THR A 369 9.32 0.89 10.96
N ALA A 370 9.96 0.53 9.84
CA ALA A 370 10.06 1.43 8.68
C ALA A 370 8.69 1.85 8.14
N CYS A 371 7.73 0.93 8.12
CA CYS A 371 6.37 1.21 7.66
C CYS A 371 5.62 2.21 8.58
N ALA A 372 5.81 2.11 9.89
CA ALA A 372 5.21 3.07 10.83
C ALA A 372 5.90 4.44 10.74
N GLN A 373 7.22 4.46 10.61
CA GLN A 373 8.00 5.68 10.45
C GLN A 373 7.62 6.48 9.20
N SER A 374 7.34 5.79 8.11
CA SER A 374 7.02 6.41 6.81
C SER A 374 5.54 6.76 6.64
N CYS A 375 4.67 6.37 7.59
CA CYS A 375 3.24 6.58 7.47
C CYS A 375 2.87 8.07 7.66
N PRO A 376 2.45 8.80 6.61
CA PRO A 376 2.22 10.25 6.71
C PRO A 376 1.01 10.60 7.59
N THR A 377 0.07 9.67 7.73
CA THR A 377 -1.14 9.87 8.55
C THR A 377 -0.98 9.32 9.97
N GLY A 378 0.15 8.67 10.28
CA GLY A 378 0.35 8.00 11.56
C GLY A 378 -0.68 6.89 11.84
N ALA A 379 -1.11 6.18 10.80
CA ALA A 379 -2.05 5.07 10.93
C ALA A 379 -1.42 3.82 11.57
N LEU A 380 -0.09 3.68 11.54
CA LEU A 380 0.63 2.53 12.05
C LEU A 380 1.36 2.90 13.34
N THR A 381 1.08 2.17 14.43
CA THR A 381 1.76 2.33 15.73
C THR A 381 2.36 1.00 16.14
N PHE A 382 3.66 0.98 16.42
CA PHE A 382 4.41 -0.22 16.82
C PHE A 382 4.98 -0.07 18.22
N GLY A 383 5.04 -1.15 18.99
CA GLY A 383 5.63 -1.13 20.32
C GLY A 383 5.50 -2.47 21.05
N ASN A 384 5.87 -2.47 22.34
CA ASN A 384 5.70 -3.61 23.24
C ASN A 384 4.31 -3.57 23.88
N ILE A 385 3.46 -4.53 23.56
CA ILE A 385 2.09 -4.61 24.10
C ILE A 385 2.03 -5.03 25.59
N LEU A 386 3.14 -5.53 26.15
CA LEU A 386 3.21 -5.81 27.59
C LEU A 386 3.40 -4.55 28.42
N ASP A 387 3.90 -3.47 27.82
CA ASP A 387 4.02 -2.18 28.45
C ASP A 387 2.69 -1.44 28.39
N LYS A 388 2.02 -1.33 29.54
CA LYS A 388 0.70 -0.70 29.65
C LYS A 388 0.71 0.79 29.32
N GLU A 389 1.87 1.43 29.44
CA GLU A 389 2.04 2.85 29.12
C GLU A 389 2.34 3.06 27.62
N SER A 390 2.60 2.00 26.87
CA SER A 390 2.90 2.10 25.44
C SER A 390 1.71 2.56 24.60
N GLY A 391 2.00 3.24 23.50
CA GLY A 391 1.01 3.67 22.53
C GLY A 391 0.25 2.48 21.93
N VAL A 392 0.95 1.38 21.61
CA VAL A 392 0.33 0.19 21.03
C VAL A 392 -0.61 -0.51 22.01
N TYR A 393 -0.26 -0.56 23.31
CA TYR A 393 -1.13 -1.15 24.32
C TYR A 393 -2.47 -0.40 24.42
N ARG A 394 -2.41 0.94 24.57
CA ARG A 394 -3.62 1.77 24.64
C ARG A 394 -4.53 1.62 23.43
N LEU A 395 -3.95 1.54 22.25
CA LEU A 395 -4.71 1.36 21.01
C LEU A 395 -5.31 -0.05 20.92
N ALA A 396 -4.55 -1.09 21.20
CA ALA A 396 -4.97 -2.48 21.10
C ALA A 396 -6.07 -2.87 22.11
N HIS A 397 -6.11 -2.21 23.28
CA HIS A 397 -7.13 -2.44 24.32
C HIS A 397 -8.28 -1.42 24.27
N GLY A 398 -8.23 -0.48 23.34
CA GLY A 398 -9.30 0.49 23.14
C GLY A 398 -10.57 -0.12 22.52
N GLY A 399 -11.71 0.58 22.66
CA GLY A 399 -13.02 0.12 22.15
C GLY A 399 -13.08 -0.06 20.63
N ARG A 400 -12.15 0.55 19.86
CA ARG A 400 -12.07 0.48 18.40
C ARG A 400 -11.26 -0.72 17.88
N ALA A 401 -10.49 -1.42 18.73
CA ALA A 401 -9.56 -2.44 18.28
C ALA A 401 -10.27 -3.76 17.97
N TYR A 402 -9.83 -4.47 16.95
CA TYR A 402 -10.21 -5.84 16.61
C TYR A 402 -9.04 -6.56 15.92
N ARG A 403 -9.17 -7.85 15.74
CA ARG A 403 -8.16 -8.67 15.02
C ARG A 403 -8.82 -9.33 13.81
N VAL A 404 -8.17 -9.22 12.64
CA VAL A 404 -8.69 -9.84 11.42
C VAL A 404 -8.68 -11.36 11.55
N PHE A 405 -9.77 -12.02 11.19
CA PHE A 405 -9.96 -13.46 11.33
C PHE A 405 -9.77 -13.98 12.77
N GLU A 406 -10.16 -13.22 13.78
CA GLU A 406 -10.04 -13.61 15.18
C GLU A 406 -10.67 -14.97 15.48
N PHE A 407 -11.76 -15.31 14.76
CA PHE A 407 -12.47 -16.58 14.90
C PHE A 407 -11.60 -17.83 14.55
N LEU A 408 -10.46 -17.64 13.87
CA LEU A 408 -9.53 -18.74 13.59
C LEU A 408 -8.66 -19.10 14.79
N GLY A 409 -8.66 -18.31 15.86
CA GLY A 409 -7.86 -18.58 17.06
C GLY A 409 -6.35 -18.52 16.86
N THR A 410 -5.88 -17.78 15.85
CA THR A 410 -4.45 -17.66 15.54
C THR A 410 -3.69 -16.72 16.47
N GLU A 411 -4.39 -15.98 17.32
CA GLU A 411 -3.87 -15.00 18.29
C GLU A 411 -2.89 -13.99 17.66
N PRO A 412 -3.37 -13.13 16.71
CA PRO A 412 -2.52 -12.17 16.05
C PRO A 412 -2.01 -11.08 16.99
N SER A 413 -0.78 -10.58 16.74
CA SER A 413 -0.20 -9.39 17.40
C SER A 413 -0.44 -8.10 16.61
N VAL A 414 -1.16 -8.15 15.51
CA VAL A 414 -1.62 -6.96 14.76
C VAL A 414 -3.07 -6.68 15.11
N HIS A 415 -3.31 -5.48 15.63
CA HIS A 415 -4.62 -4.99 16.02
C HIS A 415 -5.07 -3.91 15.04
N TYR A 416 -6.25 -4.05 14.49
CA TYR A 416 -6.85 -3.05 13.61
C TYR A 416 -7.83 -2.20 14.38
N LEU A 417 -7.90 -0.92 14.06
CA LEU A 417 -8.80 0.02 14.70
C LEU A 417 -9.82 0.51 13.69
N ARG A 418 -11.10 0.45 14.11
CA ARG A 418 -12.21 0.94 13.32
C ARG A 418 -13.07 1.87 14.18
N GLY A 419 -13.30 3.12 13.71
CA GLY A 419 -14.14 4.09 14.37
C GLY A 419 -15.62 3.96 14.00
N LYS A 420 -16.46 4.68 14.72
CA LYS A 420 -17.78 5.01 14.20
C LYS A 420 -17.57 6.07 13.12
N LYS A 421 -18.04 5.83 11.89
CA LYS A 421 -18.20 6.91 10.93
C LYS A 421 -19.15 7.95 11.54
N PRO A 422 -18.84 9.24 11.40
CA PRO A 422 -19.72 10.31 11.89
C PRO A 422 -21.10 10.25 11.23
#